data_26a973a964c44dd9b56770fb56099fb5
#
_entry.id   26a973a964c44dd9b56770fb56099fb5
#
_cell.length_a   1.000
_cell.length_b   1.000
_cell.length_c   1.000
_cell.angle_alpha   90.00
_cell.angle_beta   90.00
_cell.angle_gamma   90.00
#
_symmetry.space_group_name_H-M   'P 1'
#
loop_
_entity.id
_entity.type
_entity.pdbx_description
1 polymer ?
#
loop_
_entity_poly.entity_id
_entity_poly.type
_entity_poly.pdbx_seq_one_letter_code
_entity_poly.pdbx_strand_id
1 'polypeptide(L)'
;MMNRNLDAFDARIQRIAKDEKARGRLIAGEGEVRETQVNLSQLKRAAAPKRESGELILAAPKWAMAFLLGAVAMLAGRLLGFHVLGQFIVGTDMTMVIMRHAGELAIGVVALVTAATFIGFRGGMAKTAMLAGFALMVLGESDVAGHAPFLWESMFSPEYAARVLSPAGGMENNLRALAGVLQNSI
;
A
#
# COMPACT_ATOMS: atom_id res chain seq x y z
N MET A 1 0.53 53.40 34.81
CA MET A 1 -0.46 52.47 35.38
C MET A 1 -1.07 51.49 34.36
N MET A 2 -0.76 51.60 33.09
CA MET A 2 -1.38 50.80 31.97
C MET A 2 -0.80 49.40 31.82
N ASN A 3 0.46 49.13 32.23
CA ASN A 3 1.12 47.81 32.02
C ASN A 3 0.60 46.68 32.92
N ARG A 4 0.13 46.97 34.14
CA ARG A 4 -0.35 45.94 35.09
C ARG A 4 -1.60 45.18 34.59
N ASN A 5 -2.43 45.86 33.79
CA ASN A 5 -3.65 45.20 33.23
C ASN A 5 -3.32 44.27 32.06
N LEU A 6 -2.28 44.58 31.28
CA LEU A 6 -1.82 43.73 30.20
C LEU A 6 -1.15 42.46 30.72
N ASP A 7 -0.30 42.59 31.74
CA ASP A 7 0.35 41.42 32.35
C ASP A 7 -0.67 40.46 33.01
N ALA A 8 -1.74 41.00 33.62
CA ALA A 8 -2.82 40.22 34.20
C ALA A 8 -3.66 39.51 33.14
N PHE A 9 -3.85 40.16 31.98
CA PHE A 9 -4.57 39.63 30.86
C PHE A 9 -3.77 38.48 30.18
N ASP A 10 -2.49 38.67 29.92
CA ASP A 10 -1.60 37.66 29.35
C ASP A 10 -1.46 36.44 30.27
N ALA A 11 -1.35 36.63 31.59
CA ALA A 11 -1.36 35.56 32.58
C ALA A 11 -2.67 34.76 32.57
N ARG A 12 -3.79 35.42 32.27
CA ARG A 12 -5.12 34.77 32.17
C ARG A 12 -5.24 33.96 30.86
N ILE A 13 -4.79 34.53 29.74
CA ILE A 13 -4.73 33.83 28.45
C ILE A 13 -3.85 32.58 28.53
N GLN A 14 -2.67 32.68 29.14
CA GLN A 14 -1.77 31.52 29.31
C GLN A 14 -2.38 30.44 30.21
N ARG A 15 -3.13 30.80 31.27
CA ARG A 15 -3.86 29.82 32.09
C ARG A 15 -4.96 29.12 31.31
N ILE A 16 -5.75 29.87 30.52
CA ILE A 16 -6.80 29.31 29.67
C ILE A 16 -6.19 28.36 28.65
N ALA A 17 -5.13 28.75 27.96
CA ALA A 17 -4.45 27.91 26.98
C ALA A 17 -3.83 26.62 27.59
N LYS A 18 -3.37 26.72 28.85
CA LYS A 18 -2.85 25.56 29.59
C LYS A 18 -3.96 24.63 30.06
N ASP A 19 -5.10 25.15 30.47
CA ASP A 19 -6.29 24.39 30.89
C ASP A 19 -6.99 23.75 29.69
N GLU A 20 -7.06 24.43 28.51
CA GLU A 20 -7.56 23.84 27.27
C GLU A 20 -6.70 22.67 26.83
N LYS A 21 -5.37 22.80 26.91
CA LYS A 21 -4.44 21.73 26.55
C LYS A 21 -4.54 20.51 27.47
N ALA A 22 -4.85 20.76 28.76
CA ALA A 22 -4.93 19.73 29.81
C ALA A 22 -6.29 19.04 29.88
N ARG A 23 -7.41 19.69 29.50
CA ARG A 23 -8.77 19.20 29.78
C ARG A 23 -9.73 19.15 28.59
N GLY A 24 -9.38 19.71 27.44
CA GLY A 24 -10.26 19.67 26.24
C GLY A 24 -11.63 20.33 26.51
N ARG A 25 -11.70 21.39 27.30
CA ARG A 25 -12.93 22.07 27.69
C ARG A 25 -13.28 23.16 26.69
N LEU A 26 -14.45 23.06 26.09
CA LEU A 26 -15.10 24.15 25.38
C LEU A 26 -16.12 24.81 26.31
N ILE A 27 -15.96 26.12 26.58
CA ILE A 27 -16.96 26.94 27.26
C ILE A 27 -17.80 27.60 26.18
N ALA A 28 -19.06 27.19 26.03
CA ALA A 28 -19.99 27.79 25.08
C ALA A 28 -21.16 28.44 25.85
N GLY A 29 -21.31 29.77 25.68
CA GLY A 29 -22.57 30.47 25.79
C GLY A 29 -22.95 31.10 27.16
N GLU A 30 -23.59 32.25 27.04
CA GLU A 30 -24.25 32.98 28.16
C GLU A 30 -25.44 32.15 28.68
N GLY A 31 -25.44 31.88 29.99
CA GLY A 31 -26.52 31.19 30.69
C GLY A 31 -26.21 29.74 31.00
N GLU A 32 -26.13 29.42 32.30
CA GLU A 32 -25.81 28.12 32.87
C GLU A 32 -24.66 27.36 32.20
N VAL A 33 -23.48 27.53 32.77
CA VAL A 33 -22.26 26.81 32.35
C VAL A 33 -22.43 25.32 32.65
N ARG A 34 -23.04 24.59 31.74
CA ARG A 34 -23.03 23.13 31.73
C ARG A 34 -21.69 22.69 31.20
N GLU A 35 -20.78 22.31 32.06
CA GLU A 35 -19.50 21.73 31.67
C GLU A 35 -19.71 20.39 30.97
N THR A 36 -19.86 20.43 29.65
CA THR A 36 -19.90 19.22 28.88
C THR A 36 -18.45 18.83 28.57
N GLN A 37 -17.99 17.73 29.11
CA GLN A 37 -16.72 17.11 28.67
C GLN A 37 -16.89 16.65 27.25
N VAL A 38 -16.45 17.44 26.30
CA VAL A 38 -16.44 17.05 24.89
C VAL A 38 -15.22 16.15 24.66
N ASN A 39 -15.49 14.91 24.34
CA ASN A 39 -14.46 13.94 24.06
C ASN A 39 -13.71 14.37 22.79
N LEU A 40 -12.41 14.66 22.91
CA LEU A 40 -11.54 15.11 21.79
C LEU A 40 -11.60 14.16 20.58
N SER A 41 -11.90 12.88 20.80
CA SER A 41 -12.10 11.90 19.73
C SER A 41 -13.40 12.14 18.93
N GLN A 42 -14.45 12.66 19.59
CA GLN A 42 -15.71 13.03 18.92
C GLN A 42 -15.56 14.33 18.14
N LEU A 43 -14.82 15.32 18.67
CA LEU A 43 -14.49 16.55 17.94
C LEU A 43 -13.62 16.25 16.70
N LYS A 44 -12.64 15.37 16.80
CA LYS A 44 -11.84 14.94 15.64
C LYS A 44 -12.68 14.21 14.61
N ARG A 45 -13.71 13.43 15.02
CA ARG A 45 -14.65 12.79 14.10
C ARG A 45 -15.63 13.79 13.46
N ALA A 46 -16.10 14.78 14.21
CA ALA A 46 -17.00 15.82 13.70
C ALA A 46 -16.27 16.83 12.80
N ALA A 47 -14.99 17.10 13.08
CA ALA A 47 -14.12 17.94 12.25
C ALA A 47 -13.49 17.20 11.06
N ALA A 48 -13.65 15.87 10.97
CA ALA A 48 -13.23 15.13 9.79
C ALA A 48 -14.06 15.62 8.60
N PRO A 49 -13.43 16.13 7.52
CA PRO A 49 -14.16 16.63 6.37
C PRO A 49 -15.08 15.50 5.87
N LYS A 50 -16.40 15.77 5.79
CA LYS A 50 -17.34 14.88 5.12
C LYS A 50 -16.81 14.69 3.71
N ARG A 51 -16.35 13.49 3.38
CA ARG A 51 -15.94 13.15 2.01
C ARG A 51 -17.16 13.32 1.12
N GLU A 52 -17.17 14.39 0.37
CA GLU A 52 -18.18 14.60 -0.65
C GLU A 52 -18.03 13.52 -1.72
N SER A 53 -19.15 13.03 -2.24
CA SER A 53 -19.18 11.98 -3.26
C SER A 53 -18.35 12.34 -4.51
N GLY A 54 -18.14 13.62 -4.78
CA GLY A 54 -17.26 14.12 -5.84
C GLY A 54 -15.77 13.85 -5.63
N GLU A 55 -15.28 13.79 -4.38
CA GLU A 55 -13.88 13.44 -4.10
C GLU A 55 -13.55 11.98 -4.46
N LEU A 56 -14.53 11.08 -4.36
CA LEU A 56 -14.38 9.68 -4.74
C LEU A 56 -14.16 9.52 -6.25
N ILE A 57 -14.85 10.30 -7.08
CA ILE A 57 -14.71 10.26 -8.54
C ILE A 57 -13.32 10.77 -8.95
N LEU A 58 -12.83 11.83 -8.32
CA LEU A 58 -11.48 12.37 -8.57
C LEU A 58 -10.36 11.50 -7.97
N ALA A 59 -10.68 10.66 -7.00
CA ALA A 59 -9.73 9.73 -6.40
C ALA A 59 -9.57 8.42 -7.21
N ALA A 60 -10.57 8.05 -8.03
CA ALA A 60 -10.54 6.83 -8.84
C ALA A 60 -9.30 6.71 -9.75
N PRO A 61 -8.89 7.73 -10.52
CA PRO A 61 -7.68 7.66 -11.34
C PRO A 61 -6.41 7.51 -10.50
N LYS A 62 -6.36 8.09 -9.31
CA LYS A 62 -5.25 7.90 -8.36
C LYS A 62 -5.09 6.45 -7.91
N TRP A 63 -6.21 5.77 -7.63
CA TRP A 63 -6.20 4.36 -7.21
C TRP A 63 -5.86 3.44 -8.37
N ALA A 64 -6.38 3.73 -9.57
CA ALA A 64 -6.03 2.99 -10.78
C ALA A 64 -4.53 3.10 -11.09
N MET A 65 -3.96 4.30 -10.99
CA MET A 65 -2.51 4.49 -11.15
C MET A 65 -1.70 3.77 -10.09
N ALA A 66 -2.15 3.80 -8.82
CA ALA A 66 -1.49 3.08 -7.74
C ALA A 66 -1.53 1.55 -7.98
N PHE A 67 -2.66 1.03 -8.42
CA PHE A 67 -2.83 -0.37 -8.78
C PHE A 67 -1.89 -0.78 -9.92
N LEU A 68 -1.88 -0.03 -11.02
CA LEU A 68 -0.98 -0.28 -12.16
C LEU A 68 0.48 -0.22 -11.75
N LEU A 69 0.85 0.73 -10.89
CA LEU A 69 2.21 0.84 -10.38
C LEU A 69 2.62 -0.40 -9.59
N GLY A 70 1.70 -0.96 -8.80
CA GLY A 70 1.92 -2.22 -8.09
C GLY A 70 2.17 -3.38 -9.04
N ALA A 71 1.35 -3.52 -10.07
CA ALA A 71 1.51 -4.54 -11.09
C ALA A 71 2.84 -4.40 -11.87
N VAL A 72 3.20 -3.17 -12.25
CA VAL A 72 4.47 -2.87 -12.94
C VAL A 72 5.68 -3.15 -12.04
N ALA A 73 5.60 -2.87 -10.74
CA ALA A 73 6.68 -3.16 -9.80
C ALA A 73 6.97 -4.68 -9.72
N MET A 74 5.94 -5.51 -9.69
CA MET A 74 6.12 -6.96 -9.72
C MET A 74 6.63 -7.46 -11.07
N LEU A 75 6.12 -6.90 -12.17
CA LEU A 75 6.61 -7.22 -13.52
C LEU A 75 8.09 -6.88 -13.66
N ALA A 76 8.52 -5.73 -13.14
CA ALA A 76 9.93 -5.35 -13.10
C ALA A 76 10.77 -6.33 -12.26
N GLY A 77 10.25 -6.79 -11.12
CA GLY A 77 10.88 -7.82 -10.30
C GLY A 77 11.11 -9.12 -11.07
N ARG A 78 10.11 -9.57 -11.83
CA ARG A 78 10.22 -10.76 -12.69
C ARG A 78 11.18 -10.55 -13.83
N LEU A 79 11.13 -9.40 -14.50
CA LEU A 79 12.01 -9.08 -15.62
C LEU A 79 13.48 -9.09 -15.17
N LEU A 80 13.78 -8.44 -14.06
CA LEU A 80 15.12 -8.46 -13.46
C LEU A 80 15.49 -9.85 -12.96
N GLY A 81 14.56 -10.57 -12.35
CA GLY A 81 14.74 -11.96 -11.94
C GLY A 81 15.09 -12.86 -13.11
N PHE A 82 14.39 -12.72 -14.24
CA PHE A 82 14.65 -13.50 -15.43
C PHE A 82 16.02 -13.18 -16.05
N HIS A 83 16.32 -11.89 -16.26
CA HIS A 83 17.55 -11.47 -16.96
C HIS A 83 18.78 -11.48 -16.09
N VAL A 84 18.66 -11.27 -14.77
CA VAL A 84 19.79 -11.19 -13.86
C VAL A 84 19.92 -12.47 -13.03
N LEU A 85 18.91 -12.82 -12.21
CA LEU A 85 18.97 -13.99 -11.33
C LEU A 85 19.07 -15.30 -12.12
N GLY A 86 18.42 -15.37 -13.30
CA GLY A 86 18.49 -16.54 -14.16
C GLY A 86 19.90 -16.90 -14.65
N GLN A 87 20.83 -15.96 -14.63
CA GLN A 87 22.22 -16.19 -14.97
C GLN A 87 23.03 -16.79 -13.80
N PHE A 88 22.63 -16.50 -12.57
CA PHE A 88 23.33 -16.93 -11.36
C PHE A 88 22.72 -18.18 -10.73
N ILE A 89 21.40 -18.34 -10.83
CA ILE A 89 20.67 -19.47 -10.25
C ILE A 89 20.31 -20.43 -11.37
N VAL A 90 21.26 -21.30 -11.71
CA VAL A 90 21.09 -22.33 -12.76
C VAL A 90 20.82 -23.66 -12.07
N GLY A 91 19.61 -24.18 -12.19
CA GLY A 91 19.23 -25.49 -11.65
C GLY A 91 17.72 -25.73 -11.75
N THR A 92 17.34 -26.99 -11.80
CA THR A 92 15.93 -27.43 -11.83
C THR A 92 15.47 -27.97 -10.49
N ASP A 93 16.35 -27.99 -9.48
CA ASP A 93 16.04 -28.46 -8.14
C ASP A 93 15.00 -27.54 -7.48
N MET A 94 14.10 -28.12 -6.69
CA MET A 94 13.03 -27.42 -6.01
C MET A 94 13.54 -26.22 -5.18
N THR A 95 14.69 -26.37 -4.55
CA THR A 95 15.36 -25.31 -3.77
C THR A 95 15.73 -24.11 -4.66
N MET A 96 16.29 -24.36 -5.83
CA MET A 96 16.68 -23.31 -6.79
C MET A 96 15.45 -22.58 -7.36
N VAL A 97 14.38 -23.32 -7.64
CA VAL A 97 13.10 -22.74 -8.08
C VAL A 97 12.52 -21.80 -7.01
N ILE A 98 12.49 -22.24 -5.76
CA ILE A 98 12.02 -21.41 -4.63
C ILE A 98 12.90 -20.17 -4.46
N MET A 99 14.23 -20.33 -4.51
CA MET A 99 15.20 -19.25 -4.35
C MET A 99 15.06 -18.19 -5.45
N ARG A 100 14.81 -18.63 -6.69
CA ARG A 100 14.57 -17.74 -7.81
C ARG A 100 13.28 -16.94 -7.62
N HIS A 101 12.15 -17.59 -7.29
CA HIS A 101 10.89 -16.89 -7.05
C HIS A 101 10.95 -15.96 -5.84
N ALA A 102 11.63 -16.35 -4.77
CA ALA A 102 11.87 -15.49 -3.62
C ALA A 102 12.69 -14.24 -4.00
N GLY A 103 13.70 -14.40 -4.85
CA GLY A 103 14.48 -13.30 -5.40
C GLY A 103 13.66 -12.35 -6.25
N GLU A 104 12.83 -12.88 -7.17
CA GLU A 104 11.90 -12.10 -8.00
C GLU A 104 10.94 -11.27 -7.13
N LEU A 105 10.36 -11.89 -6.11
CA LEU A 105 9.48 -11.21 -5.15
C LEU A 105 10.21 -10.13 -4.37
N ALA A 106 11.43 -10.41 -3.88
CA ALA A 106 12.23 -9.44 -3.13
C ALA A 106 12.54 -8.19 -3.98
N ILE A 107 12.96 -8.39 -5.23
CA ILE A 107 13.21 -7.29 -6.18
C ILE A 107 11.92 -6.50 -6.44
N GLY A 108 10.81 -7.20 -6.66
CA GLY A 108 9.50 -6.58 -6.85
C GLY A 108 9.06 -5.74 -5.65
N VAL A 109 9.28 -6.22 -4.42
CA VAL A 109 8.99 -5.48 -3.19
C VAL A 109 9.87 -4.25 -3.05
N VAL A 110 11.16 -4.35 -3.36
CA VAL A 110 12.07 -3.20 -3.35
C VAL A 110 11.62 -2.15 -4.38
N ALA A 111 11.26 -2.58 -5.59
CA ALA A 111 10.72 -1.69 -6.63
C ALA A 111 9.42 -1.02 -6.16
N LEU A 112 8.53 -1.77 -5.51
CA LEU A 112 7.26 -1.28 -4.97
C LEU A 112 7.49 -0.21 -3.90
N VAL A 113 8.37 -0.47 -2.93
CA VAL A 113 8.69 0.47 -1.85
C VAL A 113 9.35 1.73 -2.41
N THR A 114 10.27 1.55 -3.35
CA THR A 114 10.94 2.67 -4.03
C THR A 114 9.92 3.54 -4.76
N ALA A 115 9.06 2.95 -5.58
CA ALA A 115 8.01 3.67 -6.29
C ALA A 115 7.04 4.38 -5.33
N ALA A 116 6.64 3.73 -4.23
CA ALA A 116 5.76 4.31 -3.23
C ALA A 116 6.38 5.54 -2.54
N THR A 117 7.69 5.52 -2.28
CA THR A 117 8.41 6.63 -1.65
C THR A 117 8.57 7.81 -2.61
N PHE A 118 8.95 7.56 -3.86
CA PHE A 118 9.14 8.61 -4.87
C PHE A 118 7.84 9.31 -5.26
N ILE A 119 6.76 8.56 -5.45
CA ILE A 119 5.46 9.13 -5.89
C ILE A 119 4.70 9.76 -4.72
N GLY A 120 5.06 9.40 -3.47
CA GLY A 120 4.49 10.02 -2.29
C GLY A 120 3.02 9.68 -2.04
N PHE A 121 2.57 8.48 -2.34
CA PHE A 121 1.23 8.01 -2.00
C PHE A 121 1.03 7.99 -0.48
N ARG A 122 0.39 9.05 0.06
CA ARG A 122 0.15 9.19 1.51
C ARG A 122 -1.17 8.59 2.01
N GLY A 123 -2.08 8.21 1.10
CA GLY A 123 -3.39 7.67 1.46
C GLY A 123 -3.39 6.15 1.68
N GLY A 124 -4.10 5.66 2.70
CA GLY A 124 -4.24 4.21 2.96
C GLY A 124 -4.82 3.46 1.74
N MET A 125 -5.86 4.02 1.10
CA MET A 125 -6.49 3.41 -0.08
C MET A 125 -5.55 3.28 -1.29
N ALA A 126 -4.65 4.24 -1.51
CA ALA A 126 -3.68 4.14 -2.59
C ALA A 126 -2.64 3.03 -2.31
N LYS A 127 -2.22 2.87 -1.06
CA LYS A 127 -1.31 1.78 -0.66
C LYS A 127 -1.97 0.41 -0.81
N THR A 128 -3.24 0.27 -0.43
CA THR A 128 -3.97 -0.99 -0.62
C THR A 128 -4.20 -1.30 -2.09
N ALA A 129 -4.52 -0.31 -2.93
CA ALA A 129 -4.64 -0.49 -4.38
C ALA A 129 -3.31 -0.94 -5.00
N MET A 130 -2.19 -0.34 -4.58
CA MET A 130 -0.86 -0.71 -5.05
C MET A 130 -0.48 -2.14 -4.65
N LEU A 131 -0.75 -2.54 -3.41
CA LEU A 131 -0.55 -3.92 -2.95
C LEU A 131 -1.46 -4.91 -3.69
N ALA A 132 -2.71 -4.53 -3.98
CA ALA A 132 -3.63 -5.35 -4.76
C ALA A 132 -3.12 -5.57 -6.20
N GLY A 133 -2.59 -4.53 -6.86
CA GLY A 133 -1.99 -4.64 -8.18
C GLY A 133 -0.75 -5.56 -8.18
N PHE A 134 0.09 -5.41 -7.16
CA PHE A 134 1.26 -6.29 -6.96
C PHE A 134 0.84 -7.75 -6.78
N ALA A 135 -0.12 -8.02 -5.89
CA ALA A 135 -0.62 -9.37 -5.63
C ALA A 135 -1.31 -9.98 -6.86
N LEU A 136 -2.10 -9.18 -7.59
CA LEU A 136 -2.72 -9.64 -8.83
C LEU A 136 -1.67 -10.09 -9.85
N MET A 137 -0.56 -9.35 -9.98
CA MET A 137 0.51 -9.72 -10.89
C MET A 137 1.28 -10.96 -10.42
N VAL A 138 1.39 -11.18 -9.10
CA VAL A 138 1.98 -12.40 -8.54
C VAL A 138 1.13 -13.62 -8.87
N LEU A 139 -0.19 -13.52 -8.70
CA LEU A 139 -1.12 -14.66 -8.80
C LEU A 139 -1.67 -14.84 -10.21
N GLY A 140 -1.93 -13.75 -10.93
CA GLY A 140 -2.59 -13.73 -12.22
C GLY A 140 -1.66 -13.52 -13.42
N GLU A 141 -0.38 -13.84 -13.29
CA GLU A 141 0.57 -13.69 -14.39
C GLU A 141 0.14 -14.43 -15.66
N SER A 142 -0.33 -15.67 -15.51
CA SER A 142 -0.79 -16.49 -16.64
C SER A 142 -1.98 -15.86 -17.36
N ASP A 143 -2.89 -15.23 -16.62
CA ASP A 143 -4.05 -14.57 -17.20
C ASP A 143 -3.62 -13.31 -17.96
N VAL A 144 -2.73 -12.50 -17.38
CA VAL A 144 -2.21 -11.29 -18.02
C VAL A 144 -1.38 -11.65 -19.26
N ALA A 145 -0.53 -12.67 -19.16
CA ALA A 145 0.24 -13.20 -20.29
C ALA A 145 -0.66 -13.73 -21.40
N GLY A 146 -1.77 -14.38 -21.04
CA GLY A 146 -2.76 -14.90 -22.00
C GLY A 146 -3.46 -13.80 -22.80
N HIS A 147 -3.63 -12.61 -22.23
CA HIS A 147 -4.20 -11.46 -22.95
C HIS A 147 -3.21 -10.75 -23.87
N ALA A 148 -1.91 -10.87 -23.59
CA ALA A 148 -0.86 -10.20 -24.36
C ALA A 148 0.38 -11.10 -24.57
N PRO A 149 0.25 -12.27 -25.20
CA PRO A 149 1.35 -13.23 -25.32
C PRO A 149 2.57 -12.65 -26.04
N PHE A 150 2.35 -11.84 -27.07
CA PHE A 150 3.41 -11.18 -27.81
C PHE A 150 4.30 -10.29 -26.89
N LEU A 151 3.73 -9.60 -25.91
CA LEU A 151 4.50 -8.80 -24.96
C LEU A 151 5.36 -9.70 -24.07
N TRP A 152 4.82 -10.85 -23.64
CA TRP A 152 5.58 -11.80 -22.80
C TRP A 152 6.75 -12.41 -23.57
N GLU A 153 6.54 -12.81 -24.83
CA GLU A 153 7.61 -13.32 -25.69
C GLU A 153 8.72 -12.28 -25.93
N SER A 154 8.33 -11.00 -26.13
CA SER A 154 9.30 -9.93 -26.36
C SER A 154 10.07 -9.51 -25.11
N MET A 155 9.45 -9.57 -23.94
CA MET A 155 10.05 -9.15 -22.66
C MET A 155 10.90 -10.23 -22.00
N PHE A 156 10.55 -11.50 -22.18
CA PHE A 156 11.23 -12.64 -21.58
C PHE A 156 11.88 -13.52 -22.64
N SER A 157 11.24 -14.62 -22.99
CA SER A 157 11.60 -15.49 -24.11
C SER A 157 10.38 -16.28 -24.55
N PRO A 158 10.37 -16.83 -25.80
CA PRO A 158 9.26 -17.69 -26.24
C PRO A 158 9.06 -18.91 -25.34
N GLU A 159 10.15 -19.52 -24.84
CA GLU A 159 10.08 -20.68 -23.95
C GLU A 159 9.48 -20.30 -22.59
N TYR A 160 9.83 -19.12 -22.05
CA TYR A 160 9.25 -18.63 -20.80
C TYR A 160 7.76 -18.34 -20.97
N ALA A 161 7.40 -17.64 -22.03
CA ALA A 161 6.00 -17.34 -22.35
C ALA A 161 5.18 -18.64 -22.50
N ALA A 162 5.67 -19.62 -23.25
CA ALA A 162 5.01 -20.92 -23.39
C ALA A 162 4.85 -21.65 -22.04
N ARG A 163 5.82 -21.54 -21.15
CA ARG A 163 5.75 -22.12 -19.80
C ARG A 163 4.68 -21.44 -18.94
N VAL A 164 4.62 -20.11 -18.94
CA VAL A 164 3.64 -19.34 -18.16
C VAL A 164 2.22 -19.60 -18.68
N LEU A 165 2.06 -19.70 -19.98
CA LEU A 165 0.78 -19.97 -20.63
C LEU A 165 0.35 -21.45 -20.54
N SER A 166 1.25 -22.35 -20.14
CA SER A 166 0.89 -23.76 -19.95
C SER A 166 -0.01 -23.93 -18.71
N PRO A 167 -0.96 -24.89 -18.71
CA PRO A 167 -1.83 -25.13 -17.57
C PRO A 167 -1.09 -25.46 -16.25
N ALA A 168 0.19 -25.87 -16.35
CA ALA A 168 1.04 -26.22 -15.21
C ALA A 168 1.99 -25.09 -14.76
N GLY A 169 2.06 -23.97 -15.49
CA GLY A 169 3.22 -23.08 -15.43
C GLY A 169 3.06 -21.81 -14.58
N GLY A 170 1.91 -21.51 -14.05
CA GLY A 170 1.71 -20.30 -13.24
C GLY A 170 2.24 -20.45 -11.81
N MET A 171 2.64 -19.33 -11.18
CA MET A 171 3.05 -19.31 -9.75
C MET A 171 1.93 -19.86 -8.85
N GLU A 172 0.68 -19.70 -9.24
CA GLU A 172 -0.47 -20.27 -8.54
C GLU A 172 -0.39 -21.79 -8.43
N ASN A 173 -0.02 -22.47 -9.50
CA ASN A 173 0.16 -23.93 -9.50
C ASN A 173 1.38 -24.35 -8.67
N ASN A 174 2.45 -23.56 -8.67
CA ASN A 174 3.60 -23.81 -7.82
C ASN A 174 3.24 -23.63 -6.34
N LEU A 175 2.45 -22.60 -6.00
CA LEU A 175 1.96 -22.39 -4.63
C LEU A 175 0.98 -23.49 -4.20
N ARG A 176 0.10 -23.95 -5.07
CA ARG A 176 -0.78 -25.10 -4.81
C ARG A 176 0.01 -26.40 -4.59
N ALA A 177 1.04 -26.63 -5.41
CA ALA A 177 1.94 -27.78 -5.25
C ALA A 177 2.67 -27.73 -3.91
N LEU A 178 3.18 -26.55 -3.50
CA LEU A 178 3.82 -26.35 -2.20
C LEU A 178 2.84 -26.57 -1.04
N ALA A 179 1.62 -26.02 -1.13
CA ALA A 179 0.59 -26.24 -0.13
C ALA A 179 0.24 -27.73 0.01
N GLY A 180 0.16 -28.46 -1.10
CA GLY A 180 -0.08 -29.91 -1.11
C GLY A 180 1.04 -30.71 -0.43
N VAL A 181 2.30 -30.33 -0.66
CA VAL A 181 3.46 -30.96 0.00
C VAL A 181 3.44 -30.69 1.51
N LEU A 182 3.14 -29.46 1.94
CA LEU A 182 3.06 -29.12 3.35
C LEU A 182 1.91 -29.86 4.07
N GLN A 183 0.77 -30.03 3.38
CA GLN A 183 -0.39 -30.73 3.93
C GLN A 183 -0.15 -32.24 4.10
N ASN A 184 0.69 -32.85 3.26
CA ASN A 184 1.05 -34.27 3.34
C ASN A 184 2.23 -34.54 4.30
N SER A 185 2.89 -33.51 4.82
CA SER A 185 4.02 -33.61 5.74
C SER A 185 3.63 -33.45 7.22
N ILE A 186 2.35 -33.20 7.50
CA ILE A 186 1.74 -33.13 8.84
C ILE A 186 0.94 -34.42 9.11
#